data_1c08425be2142cda0ad4beb227fd3f32
#
_entry.id   1c08425be2142cda0ad4beb227fd3f32
#
_cell.length_a   1.000
_cell.length_b   1.000
_cell.length_c   1.000
_cell.angle_alpha   90.00
_cell.angle_beta   90.00
_cell.angle_gamma   90.00
#
_symmetry.space_group_name_H-M   'P 1'
#
loop_
_entity.id
_entity.type
_entity.pdbx_description
1 polymer ?
#
loop_
_entity_poly.entity_id
_entity_poly.type
_entity_poly.pdbx_seq_one_letter_code
_entity_poly.pdbx_strand_id
1 'polypeptide(L)'
;KSASEKGVDITSMDDEEHFGKEFYKLNFGEAIELGLLTDYQVIIVGVDNPMIGEWIESRKLVTTNSGDITDAESLASQIGLIKAIKKYDLQRMISFHSRVKGAKDFSSEIQNSIEIVPKKHRPKGSIWTDFVSGKMTAYERRLKLEQLKELSGGDRGILSNAKCLSEGVDVPSLDGVAFIDPKSSPTDIVQAVGRAIRLSKEKKIGTIVLPVFIREGGNAEVSIQA
;
A
#
# COMPACT_ATOMS: atom_id res chain seq x y z
N LYS A 1 17.21 11.35 18.08
CA LYS A 1 17.21 12.20 19.29
C LYS A 1 15.79 12.59 19.57
N SER A 2 15.26 12.22 20.72
CA SER A 2 13.89 12.56 21.13
C SER A 2 13.76 14.09 21.29
N ALA A 3 12.55 14.63 21.17
CA ALA A 3 12.33 16.07 21.33
C ALA A 3 12.66 16.54 22.75
N SER A 4 12.56 15.67 23.77
CA SER A 4 12.97 15.95 25.15
C SER A 4 14.48 16.25 25.30
N GLU A 5 15.34 15.69 24.43
CA GLU A 5 16.78 16.01 24.43
C GLU A 5 17.09 17.42 23.89
N LYS A 6 16.10 18.10 23.30
CA LYS A 6 16.23 19.46 22.77
C LYS A 6 15.61 20.54 23.69
N GLY A 7 15.17 20.17 24.90
CA GLY A 7 14.51 21.10 25.81
C GLY A 7 13.16 21.62 25.30
N VAL A 8 12.47 20.85 24.44
CA VAL A 8 11.14 21.17 23.96
C VAL A 8 10.14 20.32 24.75
N ASP A 9 9.24 20.98 25.46
CA ASP A 9 8.10 20.31 26.09
C ASP A 9 7.14 19.84 25.00
N ILE A 10 6.85 18.53 25.00
CA ILE A 10 5.88 17.95 24.09
C ILE A 10 4.61 17.75 24.85
N THR A 11 3.58 18.49 24.48
CA THR A 11 2.23 18.27 24.97
C THR A 11 1.49 17.39 23.96
N SER A 12 1.04 16.21 24.36
CA SER A 12 0.27 15.29 23.54
C SER A 12 -1.23 15.49 23.80
N MET A 13 -2.09 15.13 22.82
CA MET A 13 -3.54 15.29 22.96
C MET A 13 -4.17 14.36 24.02
N ASP A 14 -3.40 13.41 24.57
CA ASP A 14 -3.75 12.58 25.70
C ASP A 14 -3.45 13.23 27.06
N ASP A 15 -2.90 14.45 27.07
CA ASP A 15 -2.71 15.27 28.26
C ASP A 15 -4.05 15.89 28.68
N GLU A 16 -4.69 15.28 29.65
CA GLU A 16 -6.00 15.72 30.17
C GLU A 16 -5.95 17.11 30.82
N GLU A 17 -4.82 17.57 31.33
CA GLU A 17 -4.65 18.88 31.93
C GLU A 17 -4.75 20.00 30.87
N HIS A 18 -4.21 19.77 29.70
CA HIS A 18 -4.21 20.75 28.61
C HIS A 18 -5.42 20.63 27.70
N PHE A 19 -5.88 19.40 27.41
CA PHE A 19 -6.92 19.15 26.41
C PHE A 19 -8.26 18.69 26.99
N GLY A 20 -8.32 18.43 28.30
CA GLY A 20 -9.50 17.90 28.97
C GLY A 20 -9.61 16.38 28.79
N LYS A 21 -10.61 15.80 29.44
CA LYS A 21 -10.86 14.35 29.34
C LYS A 21 -11.35 13.96 27.97
N GLU A 22 -10.96 12.73 27.55
CA GLU A 22 -11.49 12.14 26.31
C GLU A 22 -13.03 12.12 26.39
N PHE A 23 -13.66 12.84 25.49
CA PHE A 23 -15.10 13.02 25.47
C PHE A 23 -15.81 11.86 24.78
N TYR A 24 -15.25 11.37 23.66
CA TYR A 24 -15.77 10.25 22.90
C TYR A 24 -14.67 9.64 22.03
N LYS A 25 -14.67 8.31 21.91
CA LYS A 25 -13.77 7.56 21.05
C LYS A 25 -14.56 6.64 20.15
N LEU A 26 -14.49 6.88 18.84
CA LEU A 26 -15.08 6.02 17.83
C LEU A 26 -13.98 5.13 17.23
N ASN A 27 -14.03 3.84 17.49
CA ASN A 27 -13.15 2.85 16.87
C ASN A 27 -13.72 2.33 15.54
N PHE A 28 -12.88 1.64 14.75
CA PHE A 28 -13.31 1.12 13.44
C PHE A 28 -14.47 0.12 13.54
N GLY A 29 -14.44 -0.79 14.53
CA GLY A 29 -15.50 -1.77 14.71
C GLY A 29 -16.86 -1.10 14.93
N GLU A 30 -16.91 -0.16 15.86
CA GLU A 30 -18.13 0.62 16.17
C GLU A 30 -18.59 1.45 14.94
N ALA A 31 -17.64 2.06 14.20
CA ALA A 31 -17.99 2.82 13.00
C ALA A 31 -18.53 1.92 11.87
N ILE A 32 -18.06 0.67 11.77
CA ILE A 32 -18.57 -0.33 10.83
C ILE A 32 -19.97 -0.77 11.25
N GLU A 33 -20.20 -1.09 12.52
CA GLU A 33 -21.52 -1.45 13.08
C GLU A 33 -22.55 -0.36 12.88
N LEU A 34 -22.16 0.91 13.01
CA LEU A 34 -23.00 2.07 12.73
C LEU A 34 -23.19 2.35 11.22
N GLY A 35 -22.58 1.57 10.35
CA GLY A 35 -22.68 1.77 8.90
C GLY A 35 -21.98 3.04 8.39
N LEU A 36 -21.04 3.59 9.14
CA LEU A 36 -20.24 4.75 8.74
C LEU A 36 -19.02 4.39 7.91
N LEU A 37 -18.55 3.15 8.03
CA LEU A 37 -17.42 2.58 7.30
C LEU A 37 -17.81 1.23 6.71
N THR A 38 -17.12 0.83 5.64
CA THR A 38 -17.19 -0.52 5.06
C THR A 38 -16.36 -1.46 5.92
N ASP A 39 -16.76 -2.72 6.01
CA ASP A 39 -15.94 -3.77 6.63
C ASP A 39 -14.61 -3.96 5.88
N TYR A 40 -13.64 -4.62 6.51
CA TYR A 40 -12.31 -4.81 5.92
C TYR A 40 -11.73 -6.20 6.15
N GLN A 41 -10.80 -6.56 5.28
CA GLN A 41 -9.96 -7.74 5.41
C GLN A 41 -8.47 -7.38 5.34
N VAL A 42 -7.65 -8.07 6.10
CA VAL A 42 -6.19 -7.98 6.04
C VAL A 42 -5.65 -9.22 5.35
N ILE A 43 -4.87 -9.01 4.30
CA ILE A 43 -4.30 -10.07 3.47
C ILE A 43 -2.79 -10.01 3.58
N ILE A 44 -2.20 -11.05 4.15
CA ILE A 44 -0.77 -11.25 4.20
C ILE A 44 -0.39 -12.15 3.03
N VAL A 45 0.47 -11.66 2.14
CA VAL A 45 0.94 -12.42 0.98
C VAL A 45 2.41 -12.75 1.15
N GLY A 46 2.70 -13.99 1.59
CA GLY A 46 4.07 -14.51 1.62
C GLY A 46 4.59 -14.80 0.22
N VAL A 47 5.81 -14.35 -0.06
CA VAL A 47 6.55 -14.66 -1.29
C VAL A 47 7.91 -15.20 -0.88
N ASP A 48 8.21 -16.44 -1.24
CA ASP A 48 9.40 -17.16 -0.84
C ASP A 48 10.53 -17.12 -1.90
N ASN A 49 11.73 -17.47 -1.47
CA ASN A 49 12.93 -17.51 -2.31
C ASN A 49 12.82 -18.38 -3.57
N PRO A 50 12.26 -19.62 -3.53
CA PRO A 50 12.15 -20.43 -4.74
C PRO A 50 11.33 -19.76 -5.84
N MET A 51 10.23 -19.13 -5.48
CA MET A 51 9.37 -18.40 -6.42
C MET A 51 10.09 -17.19 -7.02
N ILE A 52 10.83 -16.45 -6.20
CA ILE A 52 11.65 -15.32 -6.66
C ILE A 52 12.81 -15.82 -7.51
N GLY A 53 13.46 -16.93 -7.17
CA GLY A 53 14.54 -17.53 -7.93
C GLY A 53 14.13 -17.89 -9.35
N GLU A 54 13.04 -18.62 -9.51
CA GLU A 54 12.48 -18.95 -10.84
C GLU A 54 12.19 -17.70 -11.67
N TRP A 55 11.76 -16.63 -11.02
CA TRP A 55 11.35 -15.41 -11.71
C TRP A 55 12.53 -14.49 -12.00
N ILE A 56 13.54 -14.46 -11.12
CA ILE A 56 14.82 -13.79 -11.40
C ILE A 56 15.53 -14.46 -12.57
N GLU A 57 15.53 -15.78 -12.66
CA GLU A 57 16.11 -16.50 -13.79
C GLU A 57 15.36 -16.21 -15.09
N SER A 58 14.03 -16.19 -15.05
CA SER A 58 13.20 -15.78 -16.19
C SER A 58 13.48 -14.33 -16.61
N ARG A 59 13.74 -13.44 -15.64
CA ARG A 59 14.10 -12.04 -15.89
C ARG A 59 15.51 -11.88 -16.48
N LYS A 60 16.49 -12.67 -16.05
CA LYS A 60 17.83 -12.69 -16.64
C LYS A 60 17.82 -13.01 -18.12
N LEU A 61 16.85 -13.81 -18.57
CA LEU A 61 16.66 -14.13 -20.00
C LEU A 61 16.04 -12.97 -20.79
N VAL A 62 15.35 -12.02 -20.10
CA VAL A 62 14.64 -10.90 -20.75
C VAL A 62 15.38 -9.57 -20.63
N THR A 63 16.22 -9.38 -19.60
CA THR A 63 16.92 -8.11 -19.32
C THR A 63 18.44 -8.26 -19.39
N THR A 64 18.98 -8.42 -20.58
CA THR A 64 20.44 -8.38 -20.81
C THR A 64 21.03 -6.96 -20.79
N ASN A 65 20.25 -5.88 -20.57
CA ASN A 65 20.73 -4.51 -20.79
C ASN A 65 20.46 -3.45 -19.73
N SER A 66 19.89 -3.76 -18.57
CA SER A 66 19.79 -2.77 -17.48
C SER A 66 20.19 -3.40 -16.15
N GLY A 67 21.40 -3.04 -15.69
CA GLY A 67 22.10 -3.64 -14.55
C GLY A 67 21.59 -3.23 -13.16
N ASP A 68 20.33 -2.93 -12.96
CA ASP A 68 19.77 -2.68 -11.65
C ASP A 68 19.09 -3.95 -11.13
N ILE A 69 19.78 -4.61 -10.21
CA ILE A 69 19.20 -5.68 -9.39
C ILE A 69 18.15 -5.02 -8.51
N THR A 70 16.89 -5.12 -8.90
CA THR A 70 15.78 -4.85 -7.99
C THR A 70 15.99 -5.74 -6.77
N ASP A 71 16.06 -5.14 -5.59
CA ASP A 71 16.18 -5.85 -4.33
C ASP A 71 15.12 -6.97 -4.25
N ALA A 72 15.51 -8.14 -3.80
CA ALA A 72 14.61 -9.29 -3.70
C ALA A 72 13.35 -8.97 -2.89
N GLU A 73 13.45 -8.12 -1.89
CA GLU A 73 12.31 -7.66 -1.08
C GLU A 73 11.35 -6.76 -1.90
N SER A 74 11.87 -5.88 -2.74
CA SER A 74 11.06 -5.06 -3.64
C SER A 74 10.32 -5.91 -4.66
N LEU A 75 11.01 -6.87 -5.28
CA LEU A 75 10.39 -7.80 -6.23
C LEU A 75 9.33 -8.67 -5.56
N ALA A 76 9.59 -9.18 -4.35
CA ALA A 76 8.61 -9.94 -3.57
C ALA A 76 7.35 -9.12 -3.29
N SER A 77 7.53 -7.85 -2.91
CA SER A 77 6.40 -6.95 -2.64
C SER A 77 5.57 -6.69 -3.89
N GLN A 78 6.20 -6.50 -5.04
CA GLN A 78 5.50 -6.35 -6.33
C GLN A 78 4.72 -7.61 -6.70
N ILE A 79 5.35 -8.78 -6.60
CA ILE A 79 4.73 -10.08 -6.86
C ILE A 79 3.56 -10.33 -5.92
N GLY A 80 3.74 -10.09 -4.63
CA GLY A 80 2.71 -10.25 -3.61
C GLY A 80 1.49 -9.37 -3.92
N LEU A 81 1.72 -8.11 -4.29
CA LEU A 81 0.65 -7.19 -4.66
C LEU A 81 -0.07 -7.64 -5.94
N ILE A 82 0.64 -8.05 -6.98
CA ILE A 82 0.04 -8.56 -8.23
C ILE A 82 -0.86 -9.77 -7.96
N LYS A 83 -0.39 -10.71 -7.11
CA LYS A 83 -1.19 -11.88 -6.71
C LYS A 83 -2.44 -11.49 -5.94
N ALA A 84 -2.33 -10.53 -4.99
CA ALA A 84 -3.48 -10.03 -4.24
C ALA A 84 -4.51 -9.38 -5.17
N ILE A 85 -4.06 -8.52 -6.08
CA ILE A 85 -4.91 -7.87 -7.10
C ILE A 85 -5.68 -8.92 -7.89
N LYS A 86 -5.00 -9.97 -8.36
CA LYS A 86 -5.65 -11.05 -9.12
C LYS A 86 -6.65 -11.84 -8.29
N LYS A 87 -6.25 -12.24 -7.08
CA LYS A 87 -7.04 -13.14 -6.24
C LYS A 87 -8.32 -12.48 -5.70
N TYR A 88 -8.23 -11.20 -5.37
CA TYR A 88 -9.31 -10.44 -4.72
C TYR A 88 -9.99 -9.43 -5.65
N ASP A 89 -9.63 -9.47 -6.93
CA ASP A 89 -10.21 -8.62 -8.00
C ASP A 89 -10.13 -7.11 -7.69
N LEU A 90 -9.01 -6.68 -7.10
CA LEU A 90 -8.81 -5.29 -6.71
C LEU A 90 -8.59 -4.40 -7.95
N GLN A 91 -9.29 -3.29 -8.05
CA GLN A 91 -9.24 -2.39 -9.20
C GLN A 91 -8.45 -1.10 -8.90
N ARG A 92 -8.68 -0.47 -7.76
CA ARG A 92 -8.07 0.81 -7.40
C ARG A 92 -7.36 0.70 -6.07
N MET A 93 -6.05 0.84 -6.11
CA MET A 93 -5.20 0.68 -4.94
C MET A 93 -4.24 1.85 -4.73
N ILE A 94 -3.91 2.11 -3.46
CA ILE A 94 -2.78 2.95 -3.09
C ILE A 94 -1.74 2.08 -2.39
N SER A 95 -0.50 2.12 -2.86
CA SER A 95 0.63 1.51 -2.15
C SER A 95 1.39 2.56 -1.34
N PHE A 96 1.74 2.22 -0.10
CA PHE A 96 2.44 3.10 0.83
C PHE A 96 3.91 2.74 0.94
N HIS A 97 4.76 3.75 0.73
CA HIS A 97 6.21 3.64 0.76
C HIS A 97 6.82 4.62 1.76
N SER A 98 7.93 4.25 2.38
CA SER A 98 8.67 5.10 3.32
C SER A 98 9.45 6.21 2.61
N ARG A 99 9.88 5.98 1.36
CA ARG A 99 10.73 6.89 0.58
C ARG A 99 10.14 7.20 -0.78
N VAL A 100 10.37 8.45 -1.25
CA VAL A 100 9.92 8.89 -2.59
C VAL A 100 10.58 8.07 -3.70
N LYS A 101 11.87 7.74 -3.56
CA LYS A 101 12.56 6.89 -4.53
C LYS A 101 11.89 5.52 -4.62
N GLY A 102 11.61 4.86 -3.49
CA GLY A 102 10.93 3.57 -3.46
C GLY A 102 9.56 3.61 -4.14
N ALA A 103 8.74 4.64 -3.89
CA ALA A 103 7.44 4.79 -4.56
C ALA A 103 7.58 4.96 -6.08
N LYS A 104 8.57 5.75 -6.54
CA LYS A 104 8.84 5.98 -7.95
C LYS A 104 9.33 4.71 -8.63
N ASP A 105 10.33 4.05 -8.05
CA ASP A 105 10.94 2.83 -8.60
C ASP A 105 9.88 1.72 -8.67
N PHE A 106 9.10 1.51 -7.60
CA PHE A 106 8.00 0.56 -7.56
C PHE A 106 6.98 0.80 -8.68
N SER A 107 6.54 2.05 -8.87
CA SER A 107 5.57 2.39 -9.93
C SER A 107 6.08 2.13 -11.33
N SER A 108 7.38 2.31 -11.58
CA SER A 108 8.01 2.07 -12.89
C SER A 108 8.33 0.60 -13.15
N GLU A 109 8.66 -0.16 -12.11
CA GLU A 109 9.12 -1.54 -12.22
C GLU A 109 7.99 -2.57 -12.20
N ILE A 110 6.85 -2.25 -11.57
CA ILE A 110 5.76 -3.22 -11.40
C ILE A 110 5.19 -3.72 -12.74
N GLN A 111 5.27 -2.93 -13.80
CA GLN A 111 4.88 -3.35 -15.15
C GLN A 111 5.74 -4.52 -15.62
N ASN A 112 7.07 -4.41 -15.43
CA ASN A 112 7.99 -5.50 -15.76
C ASN A 112 7.71 -6.76 -14.92
N SER A 113 7.36 -6.56 -13.65
CA SER A 113 6.99 -7.67 -12.75
C SER A 113 5.71 -8.37 -13.17
N ILE A 114 4.72 -7.65 -13.72
CA ILE A 114 3.51 -8.24 -14.29
C ILE A 114 3.85 -9.17 -15.48
N GLU A 115 4.80 -8.78 -16.31
CA GLU A 115 5.22 -9.62 -17.47
C GLU A 115 5.96 -10.88 -17.05
N ILE A 116 6.68 -10.85 -15.94
CA ILE A 116 7.38 -12.00 -15.38
C ILE A 116 6.41 -12.98 -14.72
N VAL A 117 5.35 -12.49 -14.07
CA VAL A 117 4.35 -13.32 -13.40
C VAL A 117 3.68 -14.27 -14.41
N PRO A 118 3.58 -15.59 -14.15
CA PRO A 118 2.88 -16.51 -15.02
C PRO A 118 1.45 -16.04 -15.34
N LYS A 119 1.00 -16.21 -16.59
CA LYS A 119 -0.31 -15.71 -17.08
C LYS A 119 -1.48 -16.09 -16.17
N LYS A 120 -1.46 -17.29 -15.57
CA LYS A 120 -2.49 -17.75 -14.62
C LYS A 120 -2.62 -16.88 -13.36
N HIS A 121 -1.57 -16.14 -13.00
CA HIS A 121 -1.51 -15.26 -11.82
C HIS A 121 -1.62 -13.77 -12.15
N ARG A 122 -1.66 -13.42 -13.44
CA ARG A 122 -1.83 -12.02 -13.86
C ARG A 122 -3.28 -11.57 -13.68
N PRO A 123 -3.51 -10.36 -13.20
CA PRO A 123 -4.82 -9.74 -13.24
C PRO A 123 -5.33 -9.60 -14.69
N LYS A 124 -6.64 -9.52 -14.87
CA LYS A 124 -7.24 -9.19 -16.17
C LYS A 124 -7.22 -7.67 -16.36
N GLY A 125 -7.26 -7.23 -17.61
CA GLY A 125 -7.23 -5.81 -17.97
C GLY A 125 -5.82 -5.20 -17.92
N SER A 126 -5.74 -3.92 -18.25
CA SER A 126 -4.50 -3.14 -18.10
C SER A 126 -4.31 -2.72 -16.64
N ILE A 127 -3.08 -2.48 -16.24
CA ILE A 127 -2.75 -1.93 -14.91
C ILE A 127 -2.05 -0.60 -15.14
N TRP A 128 -2.72 0.48 -14.82
CA TRP A 128 -2.11 1.80 -14.75
C TRP A 128 -1.31 1.95 -13.46
N THR A 129 -0.12 2.51 -13.56
CA THR A 129 0.75 2.73 -12.39
C THR A 129 1.37 4.11 -12.44
N ASP A 130 1.40 4.81 -11.32
CA ASP A 130 2.06 6.09 -11.16
C ASP A 130 2.42 6.30 -9.68
N PHE A 131 3.12 7.39 -9.37
CA PHE A 131 3.46 7.74 -7.99
C PHE A 131 3.10 9.17 -7.65
N VAL A 132 2.94 9.43 -6.35
CA VAL A 132 2.77 10.77 -5.78
C VAL A 132 3.74 10.99 -4.62
N SER A 133 4.19 12.22 -4.48
CA SER A 133 5.12 12.63 -3.42
C SER A 133 4.83 14.04 -2.93
N GLY A 134 5.32 14.36 -1.74
CA GLY A 134 5.20 15.70 -1.15
C GLY A 134 5.88 16.83 -1.95
N LYS A 135 6.77 16.47 -2.90
CA LYS A 135 7.42 17.46 -3.80
C LYS A 135 6.51 17.92 -4.94
N MET A 136 5.45 17.17 -5.23
CA MET A 136 4.48 17.53 -6.26
C MET A 136 3.51 18.61 -5.75
N THR A 137 3.04 19.47 -6.64
CA THR A 137 1.99 20.42 -6.32
C THR A 137 0.67 19.72 -5.97
N ALA A 138 -0.22 20.40 -5.28
CA ALA A 138 -1.55 19.86 -4.98
C ALA A 138 -2.33 19.52 -6.27
N TYR A 139 -2.15 20.31 -7.31
CA TYR A 139 -2.78 20.08 -8.61
C TYR A 139 -2.29 18.79 -9.29
N GLU A 140 -0.98 18.57 -9.36
CA GLU A 140 -0.41 17.34 -9.93
C GLU A 140 -0.87 16.08 -9.18
N ARG A 141 -0.89 16.13 -7.85
CA ARG A 141 -1.40 15.03 -7.04
C ARG A 141 -2.89 14.76 -7.32
N ARG A 142 -3.69 15.81 -7.44
CA ARG A 142 -5.11 15.71 -7.74
C ARG A 142 -5.35 15.05 -9.09
N LEU A 143 -4.63 15.43 -10.14
CA LEU A 143 -4.76 14.83 -11.47
C LEU A 143 -4.53 13.32 -11.45
N LYS A 144 -3.48 12.86 -10.73
CA LYS A 144 -3.17 11.43 -10.62
C LYS A 144 -4.25 10.65 -9.83
N LEU A 145 -4.84 11.27 -8.83
CA LEU A 145 -5.94 10.69 -8.07
C LEU A 145 -7.23 10.62 -8.88
N GLU A 146 -7.53 11.65 -9.66
CA GLU A 146 -8.65 11.65 -10.61
C GLU A 146 -8.46 10.56 -11.67
N GLN A 147 -7.26 10.41 -12.21
CA GLN A 147 -6.92 9.34 -13.15
C GLN A 147 -7.13 7.94 -12.54
N LEU A 148 -6.70 7.72 -11.29
CA LEU A 148 -6.99 6.46 -10.57
C LEU A 148 -8.49 6.22 -10.39
N LYS A 149 -9.24 7.28 -10.10
CA LYS A 149 -10.69 7.22 -9.87
C LYS A 149 -11.48 6.92 -11.16
N GLU A 150 -11.05 7.47 -12.28
CA GLU A 150 -11.75 7.40 -13.58
C GLU A 150 -11.45 6.12 -14.37
N LEU A 151 -10.63 5.20 -13.85
CA LEU A 151 -10.39 3.91 -14.48
C LEU A 151 -11.71 3.18 -14.74
N SER A 152 -11.87 2.66 -15.93
CA SER A 152 -13.11 2.01 -16.40
C SER A 152 -12.84 0.70 -17.15
N GLY A 153 -13.87 -0.04 -17.49
CA GLY A 153 -13.76 -1.18 -18.37
C GLY A 153 -12.99 -2.40 -17.84
N GLY A 154 -12.76 -2.49 -16.54
CA GLY A 154 -11.98 -3.56 -15.93
C GLY A 154 -10.48 -3.25 -15.84
N ASP A 155 -10.07 -2.03 -16.18
CA ASP A 155 -8.72 -1.54 -15.92
C ASP A 155 -8.47 -1.38 -14.42
N ARG A 156 -7.21 -1.48 -14.06
CA ARG A 156 -6.76 -1.43 -12.66
C ARG A 156 -5.73 -0.32 -12.48
N GLY A 157 -5.64 0.19 -11.27
CA GLY A 157 -4.67 1.23 -10.96
C GLY A 157 -3.97 1.01 -9.63
N ILE A 158 -2.68 1.31 -9.61
CA ILE A 158 -1.87 1.35 -8.41
C ILE A 158 -1.19 2.72 -8.35
N LEU A 159 -1.54 3.52 -7.37
CA LEU A 159 -0.89 4.79 -7.12
C LEU A 159 0.07 4.66 -5.93
N SER A 160 1.36 4.72 -6.21
CA SER A 160 2.40 4.62 -5.19
C SER A 160 2.56 5.94 -4.45
N ASN A 161 2.38 5.90 -3.14
CA ASN A 161 2.41 7.08 -2.27
C ASN A 161 3.63 7.09 -1.34
N ALA A 162 4.37 8.19 -1.33
CA ALA A 162 5.43 8.44 -0.36
C ALA A 162 5.11 9.69 0.48
N LYS A 163 4.61 9.48 1.69
CA LYS A 163 4.41 10.49 2.74
C LYS A 163 3.54 11.71 2.38
N CYS A 164 2.73 11.67 1.32
CA CYS A 164 1.97 12.86 0.90
C CYS A 164 0.45 12.71 0.89
N LEU A 165 -0.04 11.48 0.99
CA LEU A 165 -1.47 11.21 1.05
C LEU A 165 -1.95 10.91 2.48
N SER A 166 -1.25 11.39 3.51
CA SER A 166 -1.67 11.25 4.91
C SER A 166 -2.92 12.07 5.23
N GLU A 167 -3.15 13.20 4.56
CA GLU A 167 -4.28 14.09 4.78
C GLU A 167 -4.96 14.56 3.49
N GLY A 168 -6.26 14.84 3.55
CA GLY A 168 -7.00 15.60 2.55
C GLY A 168 -7.36 14.91 1.23
N VAL A 169 -7.09 13.60 1.07
CA VAL A 169 -7.40 12.89 -0.17
C VAL A 169 -8.63 12.00 0.01
N ASP A 170 -9.67 12.31 -0.72
CA ASP A 170 -10.88 11.49 -0.78
C ASP A 170 -10.92 10.68 -2.09
N VAL A 171 -10.74 9.37 -1.98
CA VAL A 171 -10.95 8.43 -3.09
C VAL A 171 -11.91 7.33 -2.60
N PRO A 172 -13.23 7.58 -2.60
CA PRO A 172 -14.22 6.62 -2.09
C PRO A 172 -14.21 5.28 -2.81
N SER A 173 -13.78 5.28 -4.06
CA SER A 173 -13.71 4.09 -4.91
C SER A 173 -12.46 3.22 -4.70
N LEU A 174 -11.61 3.51 -3.70
CA LEU A 174 -10.47 2.62 -3.39
C LEU A 174 -10.95 1.27 -2.90
N ASP A 175 -10.47 0.20 -3.53
CA ASP A 175 -10.75 -1.18 -3.11
C ASP A 175 -9.78 -1.62 -2.01
N GLY A 176 -8.57 -1.06 -2.01
CA GLY A 176 -7.59 -1.44 -1.01
C GLY A 176 -6.38 -0.53 -0.92
N VAL A 177 -5.59 -0.81 0.09
CA VAL A 177 -4.28 -0.23 0.32
C VAL A 177 -3.24 -1.34 0.50
N ALA A 178 -2.00 -1.07 0.09
CA ALA A 178 -0.88 -1.98 0.29
C ALA A 178 0.21 -1.26 1.08
N PHE A 179 0.72 -1.89 2.14
CA PHE A 179 1.90 -1.42 2.84
C PHE A 179 3.12 -2.17 2.30
N ILE A 180 3.90 -1.50 1.47
CA ILE A 180 5.11 -2.07 0.85
C ILE A 180 6.29 -1.99 1.82
N ASP A 181 6.43 -0.85 2.47
CA ASP A 181 7.40 -0.68 3.55
C ASP A 181 6.71 -0.73 4.91
N PRO A 182 7.36 -1.28 5.95
CA PRO A 182 6.84 -1.29 7.31
C PRO A 182 6.47 0.13 7.79
N LYS A 183 5.36 0.24 8.49
CA LYS A 183 4.93 1.47 9.14
C LYS A 183 4.86 1.27 10.64
N SER A 184 5.55 2.13 11.38
CA SER A 184 5.59 2.10 12.85
C SER A 184 4.60 3.07 13.51
N SER A 185 4.06 4.05 12.77
CA SER A 185 3.11 5.02 13.29
C SER A 185 1.68 4.47 13.27
N PRO A 186 1.05 4.21 14.42
CA PRO A 186 -0.36 3.78 14.46
C PRO A 186 -1.30 4.78 13.78
N THR A 187 -1.05 6.07 13.92
CA THR A 187 -1.85 7.14 13.29
C THR A 187 -1.80 7.04 11.77
N ASP A 188 -0.59 6.85 11.19
CA ASP A 188 -0.44 6.71 9.73
C ASP A 188 -1.14 5.45 9.20
N ILE A 189 -1.10 4.36 9.98
CA ILE A 189 -1.78 3.11 9.62
C ILE A 189 -3.30 3.33 9.63
N VAL A 190 -3.84 3.91 10.71
CA VAL A 190 -5.26 4.19 10.85
C VAL A 190 -5.75 5.11 9.73
N GLN A 191 -5.01 6.16 9.39
CA GLN A 191 -5.36 7.07 8.30
C GLN A 191 -5.34 6.36 6.93
N ALA A 192 -4.35 5.51 6.67
CA ALA A 192 -4.25 4.76 5.42
C ALA A 192 -5.39 3.73 5.29
N VAL A 193 -5.64 2.97 6.36
CA VAL A 193 -6.75 1.98 6.43
C VAL A 193 -8.10 2.67 6.29
N GLY A 194 -8.32 3.77 7.02
CA GLY A 194 -9.55 4.54 6.95
C GLY A 194 -9.94 4.99 5.54
N ARG A 195 -8.97 5.12 4.63
CA ARG A 195 -9.24 5.40 3.21
C ARG A 195 -9.74 4.18 2.45
N ALA A 196 -9.14 3.01 2.73
CA ALA A 196 -9.55 1.75 2.11
C ALA A 196 -10.95 1.31 2.56
N ILE A 197 -11.40 1.72 3.74
CA ILE A 197 -12.69 1.31 4.31
C ILE A 197 -13.78 2.39 4.21
N ARG A 198 -13.55 3.49 3.48
CA ARG A 198 -14.61 4.46 3.20
C ARG A 198 -15.76 3.82 2.42
N LEU A 199 -16.97 4.21 2.78
CA LEU A 199 -18.16 3.74 2.07
C LEU A 199 -18.13 4.14 0.60
N SER A 200 -18.46 3.17 -0.25
CA SER A 200 -18.72 3.39 -1.68
C SER A 200 -19.83 2.46 -2.11
N LYS A 201 -20.68 2.90 -3.05
CA LYS A 201 -21.82 2.09 -3.55
C LYS A 201 -21.41 0.76 -4.17
N GLU A 202 -20.21 0.70 -4.71
CA GLU A 202 -19.70 -0.47 -5.45
C GLU A 202 -18.82 -1.38 -4.59
N LYS A 203 -18.39 -0.91 -3.40
CA LYS A 203 -17.45 -1.62 -2.54
C LYS A 203 -18.16 -2.26 -1.36
N LYS A 204 -17.97 -3.57 -1.22
CA LYS A 204 -18.50 -4.35 -0.09
C LYS A 204 -17.49 -4.48 1.07
N ILE A 205 -16.20 -4.49 0.76
CA ILE A 205 -15.13 -4.71 1.74
C ILE A 205 -13.87 -3.93 1.34
N GLY A 206 -13.22 -3.33 2.31
CA GLY A 206 -11.90 -2.69 2.12
C GLY A 206 -10.78 -3.74 2.28
N THR A 207 -9.78 -3.72 1.41
CA THR A 207 -8.69 -4.69 1.46
C THR A 207 -7.36 -4.05 1.85
N ILE A 208 -6.72 -4.60 2.88
CA ILE A 208 -5.38 -4.20 3.32
C ILE A 208 -4.42 -5.31 2.92
N VAL A 209 -3.44 -5.00 2.09
CA VAL A 209 -2.47 -5.97 1.57
C VAL A 209 -1.11 -5.73 2.23
N LEU A 210 -0.56 -6.78 2.83
CA LEU A 210 0.78 -6.83 3.43
C LEU A 210 1.62 -7.86 2.67
N PRO A 211 2.39 -7.46 1.66
CA PRO A 211 3.34 -8.35 1.02
C PRO A 211 4.52 -8.60 1.98
N VAL A 212 4.87 -9.85 2.19
CA VAL A 212 5.94 -10.26 3.10
C VAL A 212 6.91 -11.16 2.35
N PHE A 213 8.20 -10.80 2.37
CA PHE A 213 9.24 -11.66 1.86
C PHE A 213 9.62 -12.72 2.90
N ILE A 214 9.53 -13.99 2.53
CA ILE A 214 9.91 -15.12 3.39
C ILE A 214 11.31 -15.57 2.96
N ARG A 215 12.31 -15.29 3.81
CA ARG A 215 13.69 -15.75 3.60
C ARG A 215 13.78 -17.26 3.78
N GLU A 216 14.75 -17.87 3.10
CA GLU A 216 15.00 -19.32 3.18
C GLU A 216 15.21 -19.77 4.63
N GLY A 217 14.45 -20.78 5.06
CA GLY A 217 14.44 -21.23 6.47
C GLY A 217 13.63 -20.37 7.43
N GLY A 218 13.02 -19.27 6.95
CA GLY A 218 12.15 -18.40 7.76
C GLY A 218 10.71 -18.93 7.81
N ASN A 219 10.06 -18.71 8.96
CA ASN A 219 8.63 -18.92 9.10
C ASN A 219 7.91 -17.58 8.75
N ALA A 220 6.78 -17.66 8.04
CA ALA A 220 5.96 -16.51 7.71
C ALA A 220 5.57 -15.68 8.95
N GLU A 221 5.32 -16.34 10.09
CA GLU A 221 4.99 -15.69 11.36
C GLU A 221 6.13 -14.80 11.88
N VAL A 222 7.39 -15.26 11.75
CA VAL A 222 8.57 -14.49 12.18
C VAL A 222 8.79 -13.27 11.25
N SER A 223 8.51 -13.43 9.96
CA SER A 223 8.65 -12.34 8.98
C SER A 223 7.57 -11.24 9.14
N ILE A 224 6.48 -11.52 9.85
CA ILE A 224 5.42 -10.55 10.15
C ILE A 224 5.74 -9.75 11.42
N GLN A 225 6.53 -10.33 12.34
CA GLN A 225 6.88 -9.70 13.62
C GLN A 225 8.12 -8.80 13.54
N ALA A 226 8.89 -8.85 12.46
CA ALA A 226 10.08 -8.04 12.20
C ALA A 226 9.74 -6.74 11.48
#